data_1ea8f25caeaafcca0aed358db656926b
#
_entry.id   1ea8f25caeaafcca0aed358db656926b
#
_cell.length_a   1.000
_cell.length_b   1.000
_cell.length_c   1.000
_cell.angle_alpha   90.00
_cell.angle_beta   90.00
_cell.angle_gamma   90.00
#
_symmetry.space_group_name_H-M   'P 1'
#
loop_
_entity.id
_entity.type
_entity.pdbx_description
1 polymer ?
#
loop_
_entity_poly.entity_id
_entity_poly.type
_entity_poly.pdbx_seq_one_letter_code
_entity_poly.pdbx_strand_id
1 'polypeptide(L)'
;MTSSTRASEFVTDTMGLVLHIEQRRLPSPVKAIFDAVESGNATVYVPAMVLAEMLYLAEKHRISLSLRAVAEHLEQFQHYREYPMSFAVIQAAAHITDIPELHDRLIAGTARFLHLDLITNDPTIQASTFVRTVW
;
A
#
# COMPACT_ATOMS: atom_id res chain seq x y z
N MET A 1 -13.33 19.86 12.22
CA MET A 1 -12.99 19.32 11.62
C MET A 1 -12.04 18.34 11.72
N THR A 2 -11.86 17.73 12.52
CA THR A 2 -10.86 16.75 12.73
C THR A 2 -11.12 15.44 12.09
N SER A 3 -12.33 15.15 11.72
CA SER A 3 -12.66 13.87 11.10
C SER A 3 -11.95 13.67 9.76
N SER A 4 -11.57 14.74 9.08
CA SER A 4 -10.89 14.60 7.80
C SER A 4 -9.49 13.99 7.94
N THR A 5 -8.87 14.03 9.13
CA THR A 5 -7.54 13.49 9.33
C THR A 5 -7.49 11.98 9.08
N ARG A 6 -8.50 11.24 9.54
CA ARG A 6 -8.50 9.80 9.33
C ARG A 6 -8.75 9.44 7.88
N ALA A 7 -9.60 10.23 7.19
CA ALA A 7 -9.91 9.97 5.79
C ALA A 7 -8.72 10.22 4.88
N SER A 8 -7.62 10.78 5.40
CA SER A 8 -6.44 11.05 4.62
C SER A 8 -5.30 10.10 4.91
N GLU A 9 -5.57 8.94 5.47
CA GLU A 9 -4.57 7.91 5.70
C GLU A 9 -4.96 6.63 4.98
N PHE A 10 -3.98 6.00 4.35
CA PHE A 10 -4.21 4.83 3.51
C PHE A 10 -3.05 3.86 3.64
N VAL A 11 -3.29 2.61 3.22
CA VAL A 11 -2.22 1.62 3.01
C VAL A 11 -2.15 1.35 1.52
N THR A 12 -0.98 1.15 0.96
CA THR A 12 -0.85 0.82 -0.47
C THR A 12 -0.41 -0.63 -0.66
N ASP A 13 -0.89 -1.26 -1.74
CA ASP A 13 -0.32 -2.52 -2.19
C ASP A 13 0.90 -2.27 -3.08
N THR A 14 1.51 -3.34 -3.57
CA THR A 14 2.75 -3.24 -4.34
C THR A 14 2.54 -2.49 -5.65
N MET A 15 1.53 -2.88 -6.43
CA MET A 15 1.36 -2.31 -7.76
C MET A 15 0.87 -0.86 -7.72
N GLY A 16 0.08 -0.49 -6.72
CA GLY A 16 -0.31 0.91 -6.55
C GLY A 16 0.90 1.80 -6.42
N LEU A 17 1.85 1.41 -5.58
CA LEU A 17 3.07 2.18 -5.36
C LEU A 17 3.98 2.15 -6.59
N VAL A 18 4.15 0.97 -7.22
CA VAL A 18 4.97 0.83 -8.42
C VAL A 18 4.46 1.75 -9.52
N LEU A 19 3.16 1.69 -9.81
CA LEU A 19 2.58 2.49 -10.87
C LEU A 19 2.77 3.98 -10.61
N HIS A 20 2.62 4.39 -9.36
CA HIS A 20 2.81 5.79 -9.01
C HIS A 20 4.26 6.24 -9.21
N ILE A 21 5.23 5.50 -8.68
CA ILE A 21 6.64 5.89 -8.76
C ILE A 21 7.13 5.87 -10.21
N GLU A 22 6.65 4.88 -10.99
CA GLU A 22 6.99 4.82 -12.41
C GLU A 22 6.21 5.83 -13.26
N GLN A 23 5.35 6.63 -12.66
CA GLN A 23 4.54 7.65 -13.33
C GLN A 23 3.66 7.03 -14.42
N ARG A 24 3.11 5.86 -14.13
CA ARG A 24 2.17 5.19 -15.03
C ARG A 24 0.75 5.57 -14.67
N ARG A 25 -0.20 5.23 -15.57
CA ARG A 25 -1.59 5.64 -15.40
C ARG A 25 -2.20 5.06 -14.13
N LEU A 26 -2.88 5.92 -13.38
CA LEU A 26 -3.67 5.56 -12.21
C LEU A 26 -5.06 6.19 -12.34
N PRO A 27 -6.09 5.57 -11.75
CA PRO A 27 -7.40 6.21 -11.65
C PRO A 27 -7.32 7.52 -10.89
N SER A 28 -8.20 8.47 -11.23
CA SER A 28 -8.17 9.79 -10.61
C SER A 28 -8.23 9.77 -9.08
N PRO A 29 -9.05 8.92 -8.44
CA PRO A 29 -9.07 8.90 -6.97
C PRO A 29 -7.74 8.47 -6.37
N VAL A 30 -7.07 7.50 -6.98
CA VAL A 30 -5.79 6.99 -6.49
C VAL A 30 -4.68 8.01 -6.73
N LYS A 31 -4.66 8.61 -7.92
CA LYS A 31 -3.70 9.67 -8.23
C LYS A 31 -3.82 10.82 -7.24
N ALA A 32 -5.05 11.21 -6.91
CA ALA A 32 -5.29 12.29 -5.95
C ALA A 32 -4.73 11.95 -4.56
N ILE A 33 -4.82 10.68 -4.15
CA ILE A 33 -4.26 10.26 -2.87
C ILE A 33 -2.73 10.44 -2.87
N PHE A 34 -2.04 9.92 -3.89
CA PHE A 34 -0.59 10.06 -3.94
C PHE A 34 -0.16 11.51 -4.06
N ASP A 35 -0.88 12.33 -4.84
CA ASP A 35 -0.59 13.76 -4.93
C ASP A 35 -0.75 14.43 -3.56
N ALA A 36 -1.77 14.05 -2.80
CA ALA A 36 -1.99 14.60 -1.46
C ALA A 36 -0.88 14.19 -0.49
N VAL A 37 -0.37 12.95 -0.60
CA VAL A 37 0.75 12.49 0.22
C VAL A 37 1.97 13.35 -0.06
N GLU A 38 2.26 13.61 -1.33
CA GLU A 38 3.47 14.33 -1.72
C GLU A 38 3.36 15.82 -1.45
N SER A 39 2.15 16.35 -1.27
CA SER A 39 1.96 17.72 -0.83
C SER A 39 1.78 17.85 0.68
N GLY A 40 1.88 16.75 1.42
CA GLY A 40 1.81 16.77 2.89
C GLY A 40 0.41 16.73 3.47
N ASN A 41 -0.60 16.42 2.66
CA ASN A 41 -2.00 16.45 3.09
C ASN A 41 -2.60 15.06 3.32
N ALA A 42 -1.85 14.01 3.07
CA ALA A 42 -2.28 12.62 3.31
C ALA A 42 -1.08 11.79 3.70
N THR A 43 -1.33 10.61 4.25
CA THR A 43 -0.28 9.66 4.62
C THR A 43 -0.57 8.33 3.95
N VAL A 44 0.45 7.71 3.38
CA VAL A 44 0.36 6.34 2.88
C VAL A 44 1.36 5.49 3.64
N TYR A 45 0.83 4.44 4.28
CA TYR A 45 1.67 3.43 4.91
C TYR A 45 2.05 2.38 3.88
N VAL A 46 3.33 2.05 3.87
CA VAL A 46 3.90 1.07 2.94
C VAL A 46 4.25 -0.18 3.74
N PRO A 47 3.48 -1.25 3.62
CA PRO A 47 3.79 -2.48 4.35
C PRO A 47 5.18 -3.02 4.00
N ALA A 48 5.87 -3.59 4.97
CA ALA A 48 7.16 -4.21 4.73
C ALA A 48 7.08 -5.27 3.62
N MET A 49 5.95 -6.00 3.53
CA MET A 49 5.74 -7.00 2.47
C MET A 49 5.75 -6.35 1.08
N VAL A 50 5.23 -5.13 0.94
CA VAL A 50 5.26 -4.40 -0.32
C VAL A 50 6.71 -4.15 -0.74
N LEU A 51 7.55 -3.71 0.19
CA LEU A 51 8.96 -3.46 -0.10
C LEU A 51 9.69 -4.74 -0.48
N ALA A 52 9.38 -5.85 0.18
CA ALA A 52 9.95 -7.15 -0.16
C ALA A 52 9.53 -7.60 -1.57
N GLU A 53 8.27 -7.38 -1.94
CA GLU A 53 7.82 -7.71 -3.29
C GLU A 53 8.46 -6.82 -4.34
N MET A 54 8.66 -5.54 -4.04
CA MET A 54 9.34 -4.64 -4.97
C MET A 54 10.79 -5.08 -5.20
N LEU A 55 11.49 -5.52 -4.15
CA LEU A 55 12.81 -6.09 -4.30
C LEU A 55 12.78 -7.29 -5.25
N TYR A 56 11.86 -8.22 -5.03
CA TYR A 56 11.73 -9.41 -5.86
C TYR A 56 11.45 -9.04 -7.31
N LEU A 57 10.50 -8.13 -7.54
CA LEU A 57 10.12 -7.71 -8.90
C LEU A 57 11.28 -7.00 -9.60
N ALA A 58 12.05 -6.18 -8.87
CA ALA A 58 13.22 -5.50 -9.43
C ALA A 58 14.30 -6.51 -9.84
N GLU A 59 14.56 -7.52 -8.99
CA GLU A 59 15.54 -8.55 -9.29
C GLU A 59 15.15 -9.40 -10.49
N LYS A 60 13.83 -9.59 -10.70
CA LYS A 60 13.32 -10.34 -11.84
C LYS A 60 13.08 -9.46 -13.08
N HIS A 61 13.47 -8.19 -13.02
CA HIS A 61 13.28 -7.25 -14.12
C HIS A 61 11.82 -7.12 -14.57
N ARG A 62 10.89 -7.30 -13.63
CA ARG A 62 9.45 -7.15 -13.93
C ARG A 62 8.95 -5.74 -13.72
N ILE A 63 9.73 -4.91 -13.04
CA ILE A 63 9.49 -3.47 -12.93
C ILE A 63 10.79 -2.77 -13.29
N SER A 64 10.70 -1.50 -13.71
CA SER A 64 11.88 -0.74 -14.08
C SER A 64 12.55 -0.08 -12.89
N LEU A 65 11.90 -0.06 -11.72
CA LEU A 65 12.46 0.53 -10.51
C LEU A 65 13.51 -0.38 -9.89
N SER A 66 14.57 0.23 -9.34
CA SER A 66 15.45 -0.45 -8.41
C SER A 66 14.96 -0.18 -6.99
N LEU A 67 15.39 -1.01 -6.05
CA LEU A 67 15.05 -0.75 -4.65
C LEU A 67 15.61 0.60 -4.19
N ARG A 68 16.78 0.98 -4.71
CA ARG A 68 17.37 2.28 -4.41
C ARG A 68 16.47 3.43 -4.87
N ALA A 69 15.89 3.33 -6.06
CA ALA A 69 14.98 4.36 -6.57
C ALA A 69 13.73 4.46 -5.70
N VAL A 70 13.23 3.33 -5.21
CA VAL A 70 12.10 3.32 -4.28
C VAL A 70 12.48 4.03 -2.98
N ALA A 71 13.65 3.71 -2.42
CA ALA A 71 14.11 4.33 -1.18
C ALA A 71 14.22 5.84 -1.34
N GLU A 72 14.80 6.30 -2.45
CA GLU A 72 14.96 7.72 -2.72
C GLU A 72 13.60 8.43 -2.80
N HIS A 73 12.64 7.80 -3.45
CA HIS A 73 11.30 8.38 -3.56
C HIS A 73 10.62 8.50 -2.19
N LEU A 74 10.70 7.44 -1.39
CA LEU A 74 10.06 7.44 -0.08
C LEU A 74 10.74 8.40 0.90
N GLU A 75 12.05 8.58 0.77
CA GLU A 75 12.78 9.51 1.62
C GLU A 75 12.50 10.96 1.26
N GLN A 76 12.15 11.23 0.01
CA GLN A 76 11.86 12.57 -0.44
C GLN A 76 10.58 13.14 0.18
N PHE A 77 9.61 12.28 0.50
CA PHE A 77 8.31 12.72 0.99
C PHE A 77 8.03 12.10 2.35
N GLN A 78 7.89 12.94 3.38
CA GLN A 78 7.78 12.49 4.78
C GLN A 78 6.53 11.67 5.08
N HIS A 79 5.50 11.78 4.24
CA HIS A 79 4.21 11.16 4.52
C HIS A 79 4.06 9.77 3.90
N TYR A 80 5.11 9.23 3.28
CA TYR A 80 5.22 7.80 3.06
C TYR A 80 5.85 7.19 4.30
N ARG A 81 5.19 6.22 4.91
CA ARG A 81 5.67 5.63 6.16
C ARG A 81 5.70 4.11 6.03
N GLU A 82 6.88 3.56 6.19
CA GLU A 82 7.00 2.10 6.24
C GLU A 82 6.24 1.56 7.44
N TYR A 83 5.55 0.42 7.27
CA TYR A 83 4.89 -0.24 8.38
C TYR A 83 5.45 -1.66 8.55
N PRO A 84 5.93 -2.02 9.75
CA PRO A 84 6.59 -3.31 9.95
C PRO A 84 5.59 -4.46 9.91
N MET A 85 6.09 -5.66 9.52
CA MET A 85 5.30 -6.87 9.56
C MET A 85 5.43 -7.49 10.95
N SER A 86 4.70 -6.93 11.92
CA SER A 86 4.73 -7.39 13.30
C SER A 86 3.85 -8.63 13.47
N PHE A 87 3.98 -9.29 14.61
CA PHE A 87 3.10 -10.40 14.93
C PHE A 87 1.64 -9.97 14.96
N ALA A 88 1.36 -8.76 15.42
CA ALA A 88 -0.01 -8.24 15.43
C ALA A 88 -0.58 -8.10 14.01
N VAL A 89 0.21 -7.67 13.06
CA VAL A 89 -0.21 -7.60 11.65
C VAL A 89 -0.47 -9.01 11.11
N ILE A 90 0.39 -9.96 11.44
CA ILE A 90 0.22 -11.35 11.01
C ILE A 90 -1.07 -11.93 11.60
N GLN A 91 -1.36 -11.64 12.87
CA GLN A 91 -2.62 -12.07 13.49
C GLN A 91 -3.84 -11.47 12.80
N ALA A 92 -3.76 -10.18 12.43
CA ALA A 92 -4.83 -9.55 11.66
C ALA A 92 -5.04 -10.24 10.31
N ALA A 93 -3.93 -10.59 9.64
CA ALA A 93 -3.99 -11.32 8.37
C ALA A 93 -4.61 -12.71 8.54
N ALA A 94 -4.35 -13.38 9.66
CA ALA A 94 -4.89 -14.70 9.93
C ALA A 94 -6.41 -14.73 9.99
N HIS A 95 -7.04 -13.60 10.35
CA HIS A 95 -8.50 -13.51 10.39
C HIS A 95 -9.12 -13.31 9.01
N ILE A 96 -8.33 -12.98 7.98
CA ILE A 96 -8.84 -12.79 6.63
C ILE A 96 -8.94 -14.15 5.96
N THR A 97 -10.16 -14.61 5.73
CA THR A 97 -10.40 -15.98 5.26
C THR A 97 -10.75 -16.05 3.78
N ASP A 98 -10.89 -14.91 3.11
CA ASP A 98 -11.29 -14.85 1.70
C ASP A 98 -10.19 -14.37 0.77
N ILE A 99 -8.95 -14.27 1.23
CA ILE A 99 -7.78 -13.98 0.41
C ILE A 99 -6.81 -15.14 0.59
N PRO A 100 -6.72 -16.06 -0.39
CA PRO A 100 -5.93 -17.28 -0.19
C PRO A 100 -4.42 -17.08 -0.29
N GLU A 101 -3.96 -16.09 -1.05
CA GLU A 101 -2.53 -15.91 -1.27
C GLU A 101 -1.91 -15.16 -0.09
N LEU A 102 -0.82 -15.71 0.45
CA LEU A 102 -0.24 -15.22 1.70
C LEU A 102 0.24 -13.78 1.61
N HIS A 103 0.94 -13.42 0.55
CA HIS A 103 1.50 -12.06 0.44
C HIS A 103 0.38 -11.03 0.38
N ASP A 104 -0.68 -11.31 -0.38
CA ASP A 104 -1.85 -10.43 -0.46
C ASP A 104 -2.53 -10.33 0.89
N ARG A 105 -2.62 -11.45 1.64
CA ARG A 105 -3.21 -11.41 2.99
C ARG A 105 -2.39 -10.55 3.95
N LEU A 106 -1.07 -10.59 3.84
CA LEU A 106 -0.21 -9.80 4.72
C LEU A 106 -0.36 -8.30 4.43
N ILE A 107 -0.49 -7.94 3.16
CA ILE A 107 -0.74 -6.55 2.79
C ILE A 107 -2.12 -6.12 3.27
N ALA A 108 -3.14 -6.91 3.00
CA ALA A 108 -4.50 -6.63 3.46
C ALA A 108 -4.58 -6.63 4.99
N GLY A 109 -3.82 -7.50 5.65
CA GLY A 109 -3.73 -7.56 7.10
C GLY A 109 -3.16 -6.29 7.71
N THR A 110 -2.22 -5.66 7.03
CA THR A 110 -1.69 -4.37 7.49
C THR A 110 -2.79 -3.31 7.48
N ALA A 111 -3.56 -3.25 6.38
CA ALA A 111 -4.66 -2.30 6.29
C ALA A 111 -5.74 -2.58 7.34
N ARG A 112 -6.06 -3.86 7.53
CA ARG A 112 -7.03 -4.26 8.55
C ARG A 112 -6.57 -3.90 9.96
N PHE A 113 -5.31 -4.17 10.26
CA PHE A 113 -4.75 -3.84 11.58
C PHE A 113 -4.81 -2.34 11.85
N LEU A 114 -4.54 -1.53 10.83
CA LEU A 114 -4.55 -0.08 10.97
C LEU A 114 -5.95 0.53 10.83
N HIS A 115 -6.95 -0.27 10.43
CA HIS A 115 -8.32 0.20 10.14
C HIS A 115 -8.33 1.28 9.05
N LEU A 116 -7.55 1.06 8.00
CA LEU A 116 -7.42 2.01 6.89
C LEU A 116 -7.79 1.33 5.58
N ASP A 117 -8.17 2.15 4.60
CA ASP A 117 -8.45 1.66 3.24
C ASP A 117 -7.15 1.28 2.55
N LEU A 118 -7.22 0.22 1.76
CA LEU A 118 -6.09 -0.30 1.00
C LEU A 118 -6.20 0.13 -0.46
N ILE A 119 -5.17 0.77 -0.96
CA ILE A 119 -5.06 1.11 -2.39
C ILE A 119 -4.68 -0.17 -3.13
N THR A 120 -5.57 -0.68 -3.96
CA THR A 120 -5.33 -1.92 -4.72
C THR A 120 -6.31 -2.06 -5.87
N ASN A 121 -5.84 -2.65 -6.98
CA ASN A 121 -6.72 -3.04 -8.09
C ASN A 121 -6.87 -4.57 -8.17
N ASP A 122 -6.38 -5.29 -7.18
CA ASP A 122 -6.48 -6.76 -7.20
C ASP A 122 -7.93 -7.19 -6.97
N PRO A 123 -8.55 -7.92 -7.91
CA PRO A 123 -9.97 -8.27 -7.79
C PRO A 123 -10.27 -9.15 -6.57
N THR A 124 -9.36 -10.02 -6.18
CA THR A 124 -9.55 -10.88 -5.01
C THR A 124 -9.59 -10.05 -3.74
N ILE A 125 -8.68 -9.09 -3.62
CA ILE A 125 -8.65 -8.22 -2.44
C ILE A 125 -9.87 -7.30 -2.44
N GLN A 126 -10.25 -6.77 -3.62
CA GLN A 126 -11.43 -5.90 -3.72
C GLN A 126 -12.71 -6.61 -3.31
N ALA A 127 -12.78 -7.91 -3.56
CA ALA A 127 -13.95 -8.72 -3.19
C ALA A 127 -13.96 -9.14 -1.72
N SER A 128 -12.88 -8.92 -0.98
CA SER A 128 -12.80 -9.32 0.42
C SER A 128 -13.79 -8.56 1.28
N THR A 129 -14.41 -9.26 2.23
CA THR A 129 -15.29 -8.62 3.20
C THR A 129 -14.54 -8.13 4.43
N PHE A 130 -13.24 -8.36 4.50
CA PHE A 130 -12.42 -8.04 5.68
C PHE A 130 -11.65 -6.74 5.55
N VAL A 131 -11.54 -6.17 4.37
CA VAL A 131 -10.76 -4.97 4.13
C VAL A 131 -11.50 -4.09 3.13
N ARG A 132 -11.45 -2.76 3.35
CA ARG A 132 -11.99 -1.80 2.39
C ARG A 132 -10.89 -1.37 1.44
N THR A 133 -11.24 -1.17 0.18
CA THR A 133 -10.25 -0.85 -0.86
C THR A 133 -10.65 0.41 -1.62
N VAL A 134 -9.67 1.00 -2.27
CA VAL A 134 -9.86 2.14 -3.17
C VAL A 134 -9.00 1.92 -4.41
N TRP A 135 -9.63 2.20 -5.57
CA TRP A 135 -8.93 2.15 -6.86
C TRP A 135 -9.62 3.01 -7.90
#